data_2ea50ae1d8b8696e40cd295356687737
#
_entry.id   2ea50ae1d8b8696e40cd295356687737
#
_cell.length_a   1.000
_cell.length_b   1.000
_cell.length_c   1.000
_cell.angle_alpha   90.00
_cell.angle_beta   90.00
_cell.angle_gamma   90.00
#
_symmetry.space_group_name_H-M   'P 1'
#
loop_
_entity.id
_entity.type
_entity.pdbx_description
1 polymer ?
#
loop_
_entity_poly.entity_id
_entity_poly.type
_entity_poly.pdbx_seq_one_letter_code
_entity_poly.pdbx_strand_id
1 'polypeptide(L)'
;MDNLRTDLAVEAREIWQSSADFSTNVEGLLHEQRERNGVPVTTVEIRSEAASKALGKGEGRYVTLGLDSVQRREDRAFPRTVRVIAEELGVFLAVLPKGEPVLVAGLGNRLITPDALGPGTHRNVLVTRHLVGEMPEQFGYLRPVASICADQAWAGTAAIHLVVK
;
A
#
# COMPACT_ATOMS: atom_id res chain seq x y z
N MET A 1 -18.58 -17.68 -12.08
CA MET A 1 -18.10 -16.53 -11.29
C MET A 1 -16.83 -16.04 -11.96
N ASP A 2 -16.92 -14.93 -12.66
CA ASP A 2 -15.73 -14.31 -13.25
C ASP A 2 -14.80 -13.87 -12.13
N ASN A 3 -13.58 -14.34 -12.21
CA ASN A 3 -12.53 -14.04 -11.24
C ASN A 3 -12.22 -12.55 -11.35
N LEU A 4 -12.63 -11.76 -10.37
CA LEU A 4 -12.30 -10.33 -10.26
C LEU A 4 -10.78 -10.15 -10.28
N ARG A 5 -10.22 -9.88 -11.47
CA ARG A 5 -8.77 -9.75 -11.70
C ARG A 5 -8.32 -8.30 -11.63
N THR A 6 -8.61 -7.63 -10.53
CA THR A 6 -8.08 -6.28 -10.29
C THR A 6 -7.24 -6.25 -9.04
N ASP A 7 -6.14 -5.51 -9.08
CA ASP A 7 -5.26 -5.33 -7.94
C ASP A 7 -5.83 -4.36 -6.91
N LEU A 8 -6.73 -3.47 -7.33
CA LEU A 8 -7.34 -2.47 -6.45
C LEU A 8 -8.63 -3.00 -5.83
N ALA A 9 -8.74 -2.92 -4.50
CA ALA A 9 -9.94 -3.30 -3.76
C ALA A 9 -11.13 -2.37 -4.07
N VAL A 10 -10.87 -1.12 -4.46
CA VAL A 10 -11.89 -0.15 -4.89
C VAL A 10 -12.53 -0.61 -6.19
N GLU A 11 -11.74 -0.96 -7.19
CA GLU A 11 -12.24 -1.46 -8.47
C GLU A 11 -12.96 -2.80 -8.30
N ALA A 12 -12.43 -3.71 -7.47
CA ALA A 12 -13.09 -4.96 -7.15
C ALA A 12 -14.48 -4.72 -6.54
N ARG A 13 -14.61 -3.73 -5.66
CA ARG A 13 -15.90 -3.34 -5.08
C ARG A 13 -16.84 -2.73 -6.12
N GLU A 14 -16.36 -1.85 -6.99
CA GLU A 14 -17.16 -1.24 -8.06
C GLU A 14 -17.68 -2.28 -9.05
N ILE A 15 -16.83 -3.22 -9.47
CA ILE A 15 -17.22 -4.35 -10.33
C ILE A 15 -18.26 -5.22 -9.63
N TRP A 16 -18.06 -5.52 -8.33
CA TRP A 16 -19.00 -6.32 -7.56
C TRP A 16 -20.33 -5.57 -7.40
N GLN A 17 -20.34 -4.26 -7.15
CA GLN A 17 -21.56 -3.45 -7.09
C GLN A 17 -22.35 -3.42 -8.40
N SER A 18 -21.68 -3.55 -9.53
CA SER A 18 -22.34 -3.63 -10.85
C SER A 18 -22.79 -5.03 -11.24
N SER A 19 -22.48 -6.05 -10.44
CA SER A 19 -22.88 -7.44 -10.68
C SER A 19 -24.33 -7.72 -10.27
N ALA A 20 -24.93 -8.73 -10.87
CA ALA A 20 -26.31 -9.16 -10.54
C ALA A 20 -26.44 -9.73 -9.10
N ASP A 21 -25.32 -10.14 -8.50
CA ASP A 21 -25.25 -10.69 -7.13
C ASP A 21 -25.05 -9.60 -6.05
N PHE A 22 -25.18 -8.33 -6.44
CA PHE A 22 -25.00 -7.22 -5.50
C PHE A 22 -26.07 -7.24 -4.40
N SER A 23 -25.63 -7.48 -3.16
CA SER A 23 -26.42 -7.20 -1.96
C SER A 23 -25.89 -5.94 -1.29
N THR A 24 -26.79 -5.02 -0.95
CA THR A 24 -26.46 -3.67 -0.44
C THR A 24 -25.66 -3.69 0.86
N ASN A 25 -25.56 -4.84 1.53
CA ASN A 25 -24.92 -4.96 2.83
C ASN A 25 -24.24 -6.33 2.96
N VAL A 26 -22.95 -6.38 2.60
CA VAL A 26 -22.12 -7.56 2.93
C VAL A 26 -21.57 -7.35 4.33
N GLU A 27 -21.96 -8.22 5.23
CA GLU A 27 -21.43 -8.20 6.60
C GLU A 27 -19.91 -8.30 6.59
N GLY A 28 -19.28 -7.37 7.29
CA GLY A 28 -17.80 -7.30 7.39
C GLY A 28 -17.12 -6.57 6.24
N LEU A 29 -17.84 -5.90 5.33
CA LEU A 29 -17.28 -4.98 4.36
C LEU A 29 -17.49 -3.54 4.80
N LEU A 30 -16.41 -2.80 5.06
CA LEU A 30 -16.43 -1.38 5.33
C LEU A 30 -15.80 -0.62 4.18
N HIS A 31 -16.41 0.51 3.81
CA HIS A 31 -15.90 1.40 2.79
C HIS A 31 -16.01 2.83 3.27
N GLU A 32 -14.91 3.55 3.25
CA GLU A 32 -14.81 4.95 3.63
C GLU A 32 -14.10 5.73 2.52
N GLN A 33 -14.68 6.86 2.12
CA GLN A 33 -14.01 7.84 1.27
C GLN A 33 -13.84 9.12 2.07
N ARG A 34 -12.62 9.67 2.03
CA ARG A 34 -12.27 10.92 2.69
C ARG A 34 -11.28 11.70 1.84
N GLU A 35 -11.19 12.98 2.08
CA GLU A 35 -10.16 13.83 1.52
C GLU A 35 -9.18 14.23 2.62
N ARG A 36 -7.89 14.06 2.36
CA ARG A 36 -6.81 14.50 3.25
C ARG A 36 -5.87 15.43 2.51
N ASN A 37 -5.77 16.65 2.97
CA ASN A 37 -4.90 17.67 2.36
C ASN A 37 -5.08 17.80 0.83
N GLY A 38 -6.32 17.71 0.33
CA GLY A 38 -6.62 17.75 -1.10
C GLY A 38 -6.26 16.47 -1.86
N VAL A 39 -6.04 15.35 -1.16
CA VAL A 39 -5.79 14.03 -1.75
C VAL A 39 -6.98 13.12 -1.40
N PRO A 40 -7.70 12.60 -2.41
CA PRO A 40 -8.73 11.60 -2.18
C PRO A 40 -8.12 10.32 -1.62
N VAL A 41 -8.68 9.83 -0.53
CA VAL A 41 -8.29 8.58 0.13
C VAL A 41 -9.49 7.69 0.26
N THR A 42 -9.44 6.52 -0.34
CA THR A 42 -10.48 5.50 -0.24
C THR A 42 -9.94 4.32 0.55
N THR A 43 -10.64 3.96 1.62
CA THR A 43 -10.31 2.80 2.47
C THR A 43 -11.38 1.74 2.28
N VAL A 44 -10.96 0.51 2.01
CA VAL A 44 -11.81 -0.68 2.00
C VAL A 44 -11.28 -1.64 3.07
N GLU A 45 -12.12 -2.03 4.03
CA GLU A 45 -11.77 -3.05 5.02
C GLU A 45 -12.64 -4.29 4.82
N ILE A 46 -11.98 -5.41 4.66
CA ILE A 46 -12.58 -6.74 4.51
C ILE A 46 -12.36 -7.49 5.82
N ARG A 47 -13.43 -7.71 6.57
CA ARG A 47 -13.38 -8.27 7.94
C ARG A 47 -14.06 -9.63 8.06
N SER A 48 -14.56 -10.17 6.96
CA SER A 48 -15.24 -11.47 6.98
C SER A 48 -14.91 -12.29 5.73
N GLU A 49 -15.03 -13.60 5.87
CA GLU A 49 -14.85 -14.54 4.76
C GLU A 49 -15.90 -14.31 3.65
N ALA A 50 -17.12 -13.91 4.03
CA ALA A 50 -18.17 -13.59 3.07
C ALA A 50 -17.77 -12.39 2.19
N ALA A 51 -17.27 -11.31 2.80
CA ALA A 51 -16.76 -10.14 2.10
C ALA A 51 -15.52 -10.46 1.26
N SER A 52 -14.63 -11.31 1.78
CA SER A 52 -13.44 -11.80 1.07
C SER A 52 -13.81 -12.56 -0.21
N LYS A 53 -14.78 -13.47 -0.12
CA LYS A 53 -15.30 -14.22 -1.28
C LYS A 53 -16.01 -13.33 -2.29
N ALA A 54 -16.81 -12.37 -1.82
CA ALA A 54 -17.54 -11.44 -2.68
C ALA A 54 -16.60 -10.57 -3.52
N LEU A 55 -15.51 -10.09 -2.92
CA LEU A 55 -14.54 -9.22 -3.59
C LEU A 55 -13.35 -9.96 -4.24
N GLY A 56 -13.19 -11.25 -3.98
CA GLY A 56 -12.02 -12.00 -4.45
C GLY A 56 -10.70 -11.51 -3.86
N LYS A 57 -10.76 -10.86 -2.67
CA LYS A 57 -9.62 -10.28 -1.95
C LYS A 57 -9.52 -10.86 -0.55
N GLY A 58 -8.31 -11.03 -0.05
CA GLY A 58 -8.10 -11.47 1.34
C GLY A 58 -8.67 -10.50 2.37
N GLU A 59 -8.92 -10.99 3.58
CA GLU A 59 -9.25 -10.13 4.71
C GLU A 59 -8.10 -9.14 4.97
N GLY A 60 -8.44 -7.89 5.27
CA GLY A 60 -7.46 -6.84 5.50
C GLY A 60 -7.97 -5.44 5.19
N ARG A 61 -7.08 -4.48 5.36
CA ARG A 61 -7.32 -3.07 5.07
C ARG A 61 -6.60 -2.68 3.78
N TYR A 62 -7.32 -2.07 2.87
CA TYR A 62 -6.85 -1.59 1.58
C TYR A 62 -7.06 -0.09 1.51
N VAL A 63 -6.01 0.65 1.15
CA VAL A 63 -6.06 2.11 1.03
C VAL A 63 -5.63 2.50 -0.37
N THR A 64 -6.47 3.26 -1.06
CA THR A 64 -6.23 3.80 -2.39
C THR A 64 -6.17 5.31 -2.30
N LEU A 65 -5.15 5.91 -2.91
CA LEU A 65 -4.98 7.36 -2.98
C LEU A 65 -5.15 7.84 -4.42
N GLY A 66 -5.95 8.91 -4.62
CA GLY A 66 -6.07 9.58 -5.91
C GLY A 66 -4.84 10.45 -6.19
N LEU A 67 -4.21 10.26 -7.35
CA LEU A 67 -3.00 11.00 -7.75
C LEU A 67 -3.26 12.04 -8.85
N ASP A 68 -4.51 12.34 -9.16
CA ASP A 68 -4.89 13.24 -10.25
C ASP A 68 -4.25 14.62 -10.14
N SER A 69 -4.18 15.18 -8.92
CA SER A 69 -3.55 16.48 -8.67
C SER A 69 -2.04 16.47 -8.96
N VAL A 70 -1.38 15.34 -8.68
CA VAL A 70 0.05 15.16 -9.00
C VAL A 70 0.25 15.01 -10.51
N GLN A 71 -0.61 14.24 -11.18
CA GLN A 71 -0.57 14.06 -12.64
C GLN A 71 -0.80 15.37 -13.35
N ARG A 72 -1.73 16.21 -12.87
CA ARG A 72 -1.99 17.56 -13.41
C ARG A 72 -0.95 18.60 -12.97
N ARG A 73 0.05 18.22 -12.19
CA ARG A 73 1.12 19.10 -11.68
C ARG A 73 0.56 20.35 -10.95
N GLU A 74 -0.52 20.18 -10.19
CA GLU A 74 -1.10 21.24 -9.39
C GLU A 74 -0.10 21.74 -8.31
N ASP A 75 -0.22 23.01 -7.92
CA ASP A 75 0.69 23.60 -6.93
C ASP A 75 0.67 22.78 -5.62
N ARG A 76 1.87 22.49 -5.13
CA ARG A 76 2.10 21.69 -3.92
C ARG A 76 1.42 20.32 -3.87
N ALA A 77 0.92 19.78 -4.99
CA ALA A 77 0.28 18.47 -5.01
C ALA A 77 1.24 17.36 -4.57
N PHE A 78 2.47 17.36 -5.09
CA PHE A 78 3.45 16.34 -4.76
C PHE A 78 3.79 16.28 -3.25
N PRO A 79 4.21 17.35 -2.57
CA PRO A 79 4.52 17.29 -1.14
C PRO A 79 3.29 16.98 -0.27
N ARG A 80 2.09 17.40 -0.66
CA ARG A 80 0.85 17.03 0.03
C ARG A 80 0.60 15.52 -0.05
N THR A 81 0.72 14.96 -1.25
CA THR A 81 0.54 13.51 -1.48
C THR A 81 1.57 12.69 -0.72
N VAL A 82 2.85 13.08 -0.74
CA VAL A 82 3.90 12.41 0.04
C VAL A 82 3.55 12.37 1.53
N ARG A 83 3.05 13.48 2.08
CA ARG A 83 2.63 13.54 3.48
C ARG A 83 1.47 12.57 3.77
N VAL A 84 0.46 12.55 2.90
CA VAL A 84 -0.70 11.64 3.07
C VAL A 84 -0.29 10.19 2.97
N ILE A 85 0.60 9.83 2.02
CA ILE A 85 1.16 8.48 1.92
C ILE A 85 1.89 8.10 3.22
N ALA A 86 2.72 9.00 3.76
CA ALA A 86 3.46 8.73 4.99
C ALA A 86 2.52 8.54 6.19
N GLU A 87 1.44 9.35 6.29
CA GLU A 87 0.43 9.20 7.32
C GLU A 87 -0.31 7.86 7.23
N GLU A 88 -0.74 7.45 6.03
CA GLU A 88 -1.42 6.17 5.83
C GLU A 88 -0.49 4.97 6.11
N LEU A 89 0.77 5.03 5.66
CA LEU A 89 1.78 4.02 6.01
C LEU A 89 2.02 3.98 7.53
N GLY A 90 2.02 5.14 8.18
CA GLY A 90 2.13 5.25 9.64
C GLY A 90 1.03 4.47 10.37
N VAL A 91 -0.20 4.48 9.86
CA VAL A 91 -1.32 3.69 10.43
C VAL A 91 -1.03 2.18 10.35
N PHE A 92 -0.52 1.69 9.21
CA PHE A 92 -0.13 0.28 9.07
C PHE A 92 1.03 -0.10 9.99
N LEU A 93 2.00 0.79 10.15
CA LEU A 93 3.17 0.54 11.00
C LEU A 93 2.86 0.66 12.50
N ALA A 94 1.82 1.41 12.87
CA ALA A 94 1.45 1.63 14.28
C ALA A 94 0.93 0.38 14.99
N VAL A 95 0.42 -0.61 14.25
CA VAL A 95 -0.05 -1.88 14.81
C VAL A 95 1.08 -2.84 15.15
N LEU A 96 2.30 -2.56 14.65
CA LEU A 96 3.48 -3.38 14.92
C LEU A 96 4.07 -3.04 16.27
N PRO A 97 4.54 -4.04 17.04
CA PRO A 97 5.31 -3.80 18.26
C PRO A 97 6.50 -2.86 18.00
N LYS A 98 6.86 -2.09 19.01
CA LYS A 98 8.07 -1.27 18.95
C LYS A 98 9.30 -2.17 18.80
N GLY A 99 10.18 -1.81 17.86
CA GLY A 99 11.40 -2.58 17.59
C GLY A 99 11.22 -3.76 16.62
N GLU A 100 9.99 -4.12 16.26
CA GLU A 100 9.75 -5.14 15.23
C GLU A 100 10.35 -4.69 13.88
N PRO A 101 11.14 -5.54 13.21
CA PRO A 101 11.79 -5.17 11.97
C PRO A 101 10.78 -5.06 10.82
N VAL A 102 11.05 -4.15 9.89
CA VAL A 102 10.29 -3.95 8.66
C VAL A 102 11.17 -4.27 7.46
N LEU A 103 10.65 -5.07 6.54
CA LEU A 103 11.28 -5.34 5.25
C LEU A 103 10.53 -4.57 4.16
N VAL A 104 11.25 -3.73 3.44
CA VAL A 104 10.75 -3.07 2.21
C VAL A 104 11.24 -3.84 1.00
N ALA A 105 10.33 -4.41 0.23
CA ALA A 105 10.64 -5.12 -1.00
C ALA A 105 10.25 -4.26 -2.21
N GLY A 106 11.24 -3.78 -2.95
CA GLY A 106 11.05 -3.07 -4.22
C GLY A 106 10.98 -4.06 -5.37
N LEU A 107 9.78 -4.25 -5.94
CA LEU A 107 9.56 -5.11 -7.08
C LEU A 107 9.47 -4.28 -8.36
N GLY A 108 9.95 -4.81 -9.47
CA GLY A 108 9.83 -4.19 -10.77
C GLY A 108 11.16 -4.17 -11.54
N ASN A 109 11.16 -3.47 -12.67
CA ASN A 109 12.29 -3.35 -13.58
C ASN A 109 12.67 -1.87 -13.76
N ARG A 110 13.88 -1.50 -13.32
CA ARG A 110 14.38 -0.11 -13.42
C ARG A 110 14.55 0.41 -14.85
N LEU A 111 14.62 -0.48 -15.83
CA LEU A 111 14.78 -0.12 -17.24
C LEU A 111 13.44 0.18 -17.92
N ILE A 112 12.33 -0.14 -17.28
CA ILE A 112 10.98 0.07 -17.77
C ILE A 112 10.31 1.12 -16.90
N THR A 113 10.10 2.32 -17.42
CA THR A 113 9.59 3.47 -16.65
C THR A 113 8.32 3.16 -15.83
N PRO A 114 7.26 2.53 -16.36
CA PRO A 114 6.07 2.20 -15.58
C PRO A 114 6.35 1.20 -14.45
N ASP A 115 7.41 0.40 -14.57
CA ASP A 115 7.76 -0.66 -13.62
C ASP A 115 8.92 -0.28 -12.69
N ALA A 116 9.42 0.96 -12.78
CA ALA A 116 10.59 1.42 -12.04
C ALA A 116 10.29 1.90 -10.61
N LEU A 117 9.03 1.90 -10.16
CA LEU A 117 8.62 2.44 -8.86
C LEU A 117 9.27 1.69 -7.70
N GLY A 118 9.22 0.36 -7.70
CA GLY A 118 9.80 -0.47 -6.64
C GLY A 118 11.33 -0.29 -6.52
N PRO A 119 12.11 -0.47 -7.60
CA PRO A 119 13.54 -0.19 -7.60
C PRO A 119 13.90 1.24 -7.22
N GLY A 120 13.10 2.22 -7.65
CA GLY A 120 13.25 3.63 -7.28
C GLY A 120 13.05 3.86 -5.78
N THR A 121 12.03 3.26 -5.21
CA THR A 121 11.74 3.33 -3.77
C THR A 121 12.86 2.68 -2.96
N HIS A 122 13.31 1.47 -3.34
CA HIS A 122 14.40 0.77 -2.67
C HIS A 122 15.64 1.64 -2.49
N ARG A 123 16.04 2.40 -3.50
CA ARG A 123 17.23 3.28 -3.44
C ARG A 123 17.08 4.43 -2.44
N ASN A 124 15.85 4.81 -2.10
CA ASN A 124 15.56 5.95 -1.23
C ASN A 124 15.12 5.53 0.18
N VAL A 125 15.02 4.23 0.45
CA VAL A 125 14.70 3.73 1.79
C VAL A 125 15.90 3.87 2.71
N LEU A 126 15.71 4.52 3.86
CA LEU A 126 16.71 4.54 4.92
C LEU A 126 16.77 3.18 5.62
N VAL A 127 17.80 2.39 5.33
CA VAL A 127 18.05 1.09 5.96
C VAL A 127 18.69 1.32 7.33
N THR A 128 18.04 0.89 8.39
CA THR A 128 18.45 1.12 9.78
C THR A 128 18.75 -0.15 10.55
N ARG A 129 18.41 -1.33 10.00
CA ARG A 129 18.54 -2.60 10.73
C ARG A 129 19.96 -2.86 11.24
N HIS A 130 20.98 -2.60 10.43
CA HIS A 130 22.38 -2.77 10.82
C HIS A 130 22.80 -1.76 11.87
N LEU A 131 22.33 -0.49 11.80
CA LEU A 131 22.65 0.54 12.78
C LEU A 131 22.08 0.19 14.15
N VAL A 132 20.83 -0.26 14.20
CA VAL A 132 20.19 -0.69 15.46
C VAL A 132 20.87 -1.90 16.07
N GLY A 133 21.36 -2.85 15.22
CA GLY A 133 22.06 -4.04 15.69
C GLY A 133 23.49 -3.79 16.18
N GLU A 134 24.23 -2.95 15.48
CA GLU A 134 25.67 -2.71 15.78
C GLU A 134 25.88 -1.57 16.76
N MET A 135 25.01 -0.56 16.78
CA MET A 135 25.10 0.63 17.62
C MET A 135 23.78 0.95 18.34
N PRO A 136 23.28 0.04 19.18
CA PRO A 136 21.98 0.19 19.83
C PRO A 136 21.87 1.41 20.75
N GLU A 137 22.95 1.81 21.40
CA GLU A 137 22.98 2.99 22.26
C GLU A 137 22.70 4.29 21.51
N GLN A 138 23.12 4.37 20.23
CA GLN A 138 22.99 5.56 19.40
C GLN A 138 21.73 5.53 18.54
N PHE A 139 21.34 4.36 18.02
CA PHE A 139 20.28 4.19 17.04
C PHE A 139 19.11 3.30 17.48
N GLY A 140 19.13 2.80 18.74
CA GLY A 140 18.07 1.93 19.27
C GLY A 140 16.67 2.54 19.33
N TYR A 141 16.56 3.87 19.16
CA TYR A 141 15.29 4.57 19.04
C TYR A 141 14.65 4.42 17.63
N LEU A 142 15.42 4.02 16.64
CA LEU A 142 14.94 3.80 15.29
C LEU A 142 14.27 2.43 15.18
N ARG A 143 13.28 2.32 14.28
CA ARG A 143 12.77 1.01 13.87
C ARG A 143 13.80 0.33 12.97
N PRO A 144 14.10 -0.97 13.17
CA PRO A 144 14.94 -1.71 12.26
C PRO A 144 14.27 -1.85 10.89
N VAL A 145 14.85 -1.26 9.85
CA VAL A 145 14.37 -1.34 8.47
C VAL A 145 15.42 -2.01 7.62
N ALA A 146 15.00 -3.02 6.85
CA ALA A 146 15.78 -3.63 5.78
C ALA A 146 15.08 -3.37 4.44
N SER A 147 15.85 -3.36 3.35
CA SER A 147 15.29 -3.21 2.01
C SER A 147 15.92 -4.20 1.05
N ILE A 148 15.09 -4.79 0.19
CA ILE A 148 15.53 -5.65 -0.92
C ILE A 148 14.93 -5.15 -2.23
N CYS A 149 15.64 -5.38 -3.32
CA CYS A 149 15.16 -5.11 -4.67
C CYS A 149 15.31 -6.39 -5.49
N ALA A 150 14.20 -6.87 -6.03
CA ALA A 150 14.22 -7.93 -7.03
C ALA A 150 14.26 -7.27 -8.41
N ASP A 151 15.45 -7.15 -8.99
CA ASP A 151 15.70 -6.54 -10.31
C ASP A 151 15.46 -7.60 -11.41
N GLN A 152 14.25 -8.16 -11.48
CA GLN A 152 13.88 -9.16 -12.47
C GLN A 152 12.61 -8.77 -13.20
N ALA A 153 12.63 -8.98 -14.51
CA ALA A 153 11.50 -8.81 -15.41
C ALA A 153 10.37 -9.81 -15.07
N TRP A 154 9.57 -9.50 -14.07
CA TRP A 154 8.27 -10.12 -13.91
C TRP A 154 7.27 -9.23 -14.67
N ALA A 155 6.65 -9.82 -15.67
CA ALA A 155 5.52 -9.22 -16.35
C ALA A 155 4.34 -9.15 -15.36
N GLY A 156 4.18 -8.02 -14.70
CA GLY A 156 3.10 -7.81 -13.74
C GLY A 156 3.37 -6.55 -12.90
N THR A 157 2.38 -5.78 -12.74
CA THR A 157 2.19 -4.54 -11.99
C THR A 157 3.33 -4.09 -11.07
N ALA A 158 3.85 -2.89 -11.30
CA ALA A 158 4.78 -2.22 -10.38
C ALA A 158 4.10 -2.07 -9.02
N ALA A 159 4.55 -2.82 -8.03
CA ALA A 159 3.99 -2.79 -6.69
C ALA A 159 5.09 -2.63 -5.64
N ILE A 160 4.81 -1.84 -4.62
CA ILE A 160 5.58 -1.83 -3.39
C ILE A 160 4.83 -2.71 -2.40
N HIS A 161 5.40 -3.86 -2.08
CA HIS A 161 4.86 -4.71 -1.03
C HIS A 161 5.59 -4.42 0.29
N LEU A 162 4.86 -3.91 1.27
CA LEU A 162 5.31 -3.88 2.65
C LEU A 162 4.89 -5.22 3.29
N VAL A 163 5.84 -6.13 3.42
CA VAL A 163 5.62 -7.39 4.13
C VAL A 163 6.01 -7.19 5.58
N VAL A 164 5.01 -7.27 6.44
CA VAL A 164 5.19 -7.33 7.88
C VAL A 164 4.98 -8.78 8.29
N LYS A 165 6.00 -9.38 8.89
CA LYS A 165 5.92 -10.71 9.51
C LYS A 165 5.92 -10.55 11.01
#